data_054bdece02a4fb84a2fd17f7641f07f7
#
_entry.id   054bdece02a4fb84a2fd17f7641f07f7
#
_cell.length_a   1.000
_cell.length_b   1.000
_cell.length_c   1.000
_cell.angle_alpha   90.00
_cell.angle_beta   90.00
_cell.angle_gamma   90.00
#
_symmetry.space_group_name_H-M   'P 1'
#
loop_
_entity.id
_entity.type
_entity.pdbx_description
1 polymer ?
#
loop_
_entity_poly.entity_id
_entity_poly.type
_entity_poly.pdbx_seq_one_letter_code
_entity_poly.pdbx_strand_id
1 'polypeptide(L)'
;MAYKTNLSGSTATFADMMKRFGVVTVMNAKVYDTAELAGDSTIADYFKSKTAYDVVKDATAATEICELDTLKTANVTVDGPDKTINGGQYANPLIKFGKSARLEIQDALGNSAALEALCGGFQELNTTKLSGMHFGEDFGGPKTIIGDSFFIDQKTGSQVKVKVVFYQFLPDSLFNLTQDSEGDATVFDMNGDLLTTVIKVGDATGTGSLEHGVFYSIVDPDEKGA
;
A
#
# COMPACT_ATOMS: atom_id res chain seq x y z
N MET A 1 -0.08 -11.22 -20.70
CA MET A 1 1.26 -11.85 -20.81
C MET A 1 1.36 -12.95 -19.78
N ALA A 2 1.60 -14.20 -20.16
CA ALA A 2 1.80 -15.25 -19.16
C ALA A 2 3.21 -15.11 -18.58
N TYR A 3 3.33 -14.70 -17.32
CA TYR A 3 4.60 -14.69 -16.63
C TYR A 3 5.07 -16.13 -16.45
N LYS A 4 6.28 -16.41 -16.90
CA LYS A 4 6.91 -17.71 -16.64
C LYS A 4 7.14 -17.83 -15.13
N THR A 5 6.27 -18.59 -14.48
CA THR A 5 6.50 -19.03 -13.12
C THR A 5 7.80 -19.84 -13.09
N ASN A 6 8.75 -19.38 -12.29
CA ASN A 6 9.99 -20.04 -11.92
C ASN A 6 10.68 -20.85 -13.01
N LEU A 7 11.71 -20.29 -13.58
CA LEU A 7 12.77 -21.10 -14.17
C LEU A 7 13.34 -21.94 -13.04
N SER A 8 13.04 -23.24 -13.06
CA SER A 8 13.56 -24.21 -12.11
C SER A 8 15.09 -24.11 -12.06
N GLY A 9 15.63 -23.69 -10.95
CA GLY A 9 17.05 -23.58 -10.71
C GLY A 9 17.56 -22.28 -10.09
N SER A 10 16.73 -21.26 -9.91
CA SER A 10 17.13 -20.05 -9.20
C SER A 10 16.81 -20.17 -7.72
N THR A 11 17.85 -20.29 -6.90
CA THR A 11 17.79 -20.24 -5.43
C THR A 11 17.90 -18.81 -4.90
N ALA A 12 17.48 -17.80 -5.68
CA ALA A 12 17.51 -16.41 -5.22
C ALA A 12 16.48 -16.22 -4.12
N THR A 13 16.92 -15.84 -2.95
CA THR A 13 16.07 -15.52 -1.80
C THR A 13 15.64 -14.04 -1.85
N PHE A 14 14.60 -13.69 -1.09
CA PHE A 14 14.19 -12.30 -0.89
C PHE A 14 15.38 -11.43 -0.43
N ALA A 15 16.19 -11.93 0.52
CA ALA A 15 17.36 -11.22 1.03
C ALA A 15 18.42 -10.95 -0.07
N ASP A 16 18.59 -11.88 -1.01
CA ASP A 16 19.51 -11.67 -2.14
C ASP A 16 18.98 -10.64 -3.12
N MET A 17 17.69 -10.61 -3.34
CA MET A 17 17.03 -9.64 -4.22
C MET A 17 17.06 -8.23 -3.63
N MET A 18 16.87 -8.09 -2.32
CA MET A 18 17.01 -6.80 -1.62
C MET A 18 18.39 -6.18 -1.73
N LYS A 19 19.44 -7.01 -1.82
CA LYS A 19 20.82 -6.52 -2.02
C LYS A 19 21.08 -5.99 -3.44
N ARG A 20 20.27 -6.36 -4.41
CA ARG A 20 20.50 -6.08 -5.83
C ARG A 20 19.55 -5.05 -6.44
N PHE A 21 18.70 -4.43 -5.67
CA PHE A 21 17.72 -3.45 -6.16
C PHE A 21 16.91 -3.96 -7.37
N GLY A 22 16.04 -4.90 -7.14
CA GLY A 22 15.05 -5.32 -8.14
C GLY A 22 14.00 -4.23 -8.39
N VAL A 23 13.41 -4.24 -9.57
CA VAL A 23 12.24 -3.41 -9.88
C VAL A 23 11.02 -4.04 -9.23
N VAL A 24 10.35 -3.29 -8.36
CA VAL A 24 9.08 -3.70 -7.75
C VAL A 24 7.94 -3.13 -8.58
N THR A 25 7.12 -4.01 -9.12
CA THR A 25 5.91 -3.61 -9.84
C THR A 25 4.71 -4.19 -9.12
N VAL A 26 3.83 -3.34 -8.62
CA VAL A 26 2.54 -3.78 -8.04
C VAL A 26 1.61 -4.15 -9.20
N MET A 27 1.07 -5.35 -9.20
CA MET A 27 0.25 -5.88 -10.30
C MET A 27 -1.24 -5.86 -9.98
N ASN A 28 -1.59 -6.22 -8.76
CA ASN A 28 -2.93 -6.15 -8.21
C ASN A 28 -2.83 -5.80 -6.75
N ALA A 29 -3.90 -5.27 -6.20
CA ALA A 29 -3.94 -4.93 -4.79
C ALA A 29 -5.32 -5.23 -4.21
N LYS A 30 -5.35 -5.59 -2.92
CA LYS A 30 -6.57 -5.77 -2.14
C LYS A 30 -6.66 -4.68 -1.10
N VAL A 31 -7.86 -4.16 -0.93
CA VAL A 31 -8.16 -3.09 0.01
C VAL A 31 -8.94 -3.66 1.19
N TYR A 32 -8.50 -3.34 2.39
CA TYR A 32 -9.11 -3.77 3.64
C TYR A 32 -9.48 -2.58 4.51
N ASP A 33 -10.55 -2.71 5.27
CA ASP A 33 -10.84 -1.72 6.32
C ASP A 33 -9.83 -1.87 7.46
N THR A 34 -9.11 -0.81 7.76
CA THR A 34 -8.09 -0.85 8.80
C THR A 34 -8.69 -1.06 10.19
N ALA A 35 -9.89 -0.54 10.43
CA ALA A 35 -10.58 -0.73 11.70
C ALA A 35 -11.08 -2.18 11.87
N GLU A 36 -11.57 -2.81 10.78
CA GLU A 36 -11.97 -4.21 10.80
C GLU A 36 -10.76 -5.15 11.04
N LEU A 37 -9.62 -4.85 10.42
CA LEU A 37 -8.38 -5.59 10.68
C LEU A 37 -7.93 -5.46 12.13
N ALA A 38 -8.12 -4.30 12.75
CA ALA A 38 -7.76 -4.07 14.15
C ALA A 38 -8.71 -4.78 15.13
N GLY A 39 -9.94 -5.07 14.72
CA GLY A 39 -10.96 -5.70 15.55
C GLY A 39 -11.26 -4.86 16.80
N ASP A 40 -11.17 -5.49 17.97
CA ASP A 40 -11.42 -4.83 19.27
C ASP A 40 -10.27 -3.89 19.71
N SER A 41 -9.14 -3.89 19.00
CA SER A 41 -7.98 -3.05 19.32
C SER A 41 -8.11 -1.68 18.67
N THR A 42 -7.42 -0.68 19.23
CA THR A 42 -7.21 0.55 18.45
C THR A 42 -6.31 0.27 17.25
N ILE A 43 -6.48 1.02 16.17
CA ILE A 43 -5.64 0.88 14.97
C ILE A 43 -4.15 0.98 15.32
N ALA A 44 -3.79 1.91 16.21
CA ALA A 44 -2.42 2.11 16.64
C ALA A 44 -1.87 0.90 17.42
N ASP A 45 -2.63 0.36 18.36
CA ASP A 45 -2.22 -0.80 19.17
C ASP A 45 -2.14 -2.07 18.33
N TYR A 46 -3.05 -2.23 17.37
CA TYR A 46 -3.01 -3.34 16.42
C TYR A 46 -1.67 -3.38 15.68
N PHE A 47 -1.33 -2.32 14.97
CA PHE A 47 -0.08 -2.30 14.19
C PHE A 47 1.15 -2.38 15.08
N LYS A 48 1.15 -1.70 16.22
CA LYS A 48 2.24 -1.74 17.19
C LYS A 48 2.52 -3.16 17.71
N SER A 49 1.53 -4.02 17.72
CA SER A 49 1.65 -5.42 18.14
C SER A 49 2.10 -6.37 17.03
N LYS A 50 2.09 -5.95 15.77
CA LYS A 50 2.26 -6.79 14.58
C LYS A 50 3.54 -6.47 13.81
N THR A 51 4.10 -7.50 13.20
CA THR A 51 5.10 -7.36 12.15
C THR A 51 4.39 -7.14 10.80
N ALA A 52 5.11 -6.69 9.80
CA ALA A 52 4.58 -6.56 8.45
C ALA A 52 4.03 -7.92 7.89
N TYR A 53 4.69 -9.02 8.23
CA TYR A 53 4.24 -10.36 7.87
C TYR A 53 2.91 -10.73 8.56
N ASP A 54 2.77 -10.41 9.85
CA ASP A 54 1.53 -10.67 10.59
C ASP A 54 0.35 -9.92 9.98
N VAL A 55 0.54 -8.67 9.54
CA VAL A 55 -0.50 -7.88 8.87
C VAL A 55 -0.94 -8.55 7.57
N VAL A 56 0.01 -9.05 6.76
CA VAL A 56 -0.33 -9.80 5.54
C VAL A 56 -1.11 -11.06 5.85
N LYS A 57 -0.72 -11.77 6.91
CA LYS A 57 -1.41 -13.00 7.34
C LYS A 57 -2.83 -12.72 7.84
N ASP A 58 -3.00 -11.69 8.66
CA ASP A 58 -4.32 -11.30 9.18
C ASP A 58 -5.24 -10.88 8.03
N ALA A 59 -4.74 -10.09 7.08
CA ALA A 59 -5.47 -9.68 5.90
C ALA A 59 -5.86 -10.87 4.99
N THR A 60 -5.03 -11.92 4.92
CA THR A 60 -5.37 -13.13 4.15
C THR A 60 -6.58 -13.87 4.77
N ALA A 61 -6.80 -13.73 6.08
CA ALA A 61 -7.94 -14.32 6.79
C ALA A 61 -9.16 -13.38 6.84
N ALA A 62 -8.98 -12.10 6.56
CA ALA A 62 -10.04 -11.09 6.54
C ALA A 62 -10.74 -11.03 5.18
N THR A 63 -11.92 -10.41 5.15
CA THR A 63 -12.63 -10.14 3.90
C THR A 63 -12.13 -8.82 3.32
N GLU A 64 -11.65 -8.85 2.07
CA GLU A 64 -11.35 -7.64 1.34
C GLU A 64 -12.61 -6.83 1.03
N ILE A 65 -12.52 -5.50 1.06
CA ILE A 65 -13.59 -4.62 0.63
C ILE A 65 -13.68 -4.64 -0.90
N CYS A 66 -12.53 -4.53 -1.55
CA CYS A 66 -12.42 -4.56 -3.00
C CYS A 66 -11.05 -5.06 -3.45
N GLU A 67 -10.98 -5.50 -4.68
CA GLU A 67 -9.74 -5.87 -5.37
C GLU A 67 -9.51 -4.88 -6.53
N LEU A 68 -8.27 -4.39 -6.63
CA LEU A 68 -7.78 -3.56 -7.72
C LEU A 68 -6.95 -4.45 -8.63
N ASP A 69 -7.60 -5.15 -9.54
CA ASP A 69 -7.01 -6.20 -10.38
C ASP A 69 -6.44 -5.67 -11.72
N THR A 70 -6.81 -4.45 -12.07
CA THR A 70 -6.35 -3.76 -13.29
C THR A 70 -5.42 -2.60 -13.01
N LEU A 71 -4.65 -2.70 -11.93
CA LEU A 71 -3.77 -1.63 -11.46
C LEU A 71 -2.73 -1.28 -12.53
N LYS A 72 -2.76 -0.03 -13.01
CA LYS A 72 -1.78 0.49 -13.98
C LYS A 72 -0.57 1.07 -13.28
N THR A 73 -0.80 1.78 -12.18
CA THR A 73 0.24 2.52 -11.47
C THR A 73 -0.04 2.53 -9.98
N ALA A 74 1.00 2.31 -9.19
CA ALA A 74 1.02 2.58 -7.77
C ALA A 74 2.36 3.25 -7.44
N ASN A 75 2.35 4.57 -7.33
CA ASN A 75 3.55 5.37 -7.06
C ASN A 75 3.55 5.85 -5.61
N VAL A 76 4.65 5.66 -4.92
CA VAL A 76 4.87 6.23 -3.59
C VAL A 76 5.88 7.36 -3.68
N THR A 77 5.45 8.54 -3.29
CA THR A 77 6.32 9.71 -3.15
C THR A 77 6.53 9.96 -1.66
N VAL A 78 7.79 9.99 -1.23
CA VAL A 78 8.16 10.33 0.15
C VAL A 78 8.88 11.66 0.14
N ASP A 79 8.31 12.65 0.80
CA ASP A 79 8.88 13.98 0.92
C ASP A 79 9.27 14.29 2.37
N GLY A 80 10.32 15.07 2.53
CA GLY A 80 10.79 15.53 3.83
C GLY A 80 11.28 16.96 3.71
N PRO A 81 10.45 17.95 4.06
CA PRO A 81 10.83 19.34 3.89
C PRO A 81 12.05 19.68 4.74
N ASP A 82 12.99 20.35 4.09
CA ASP A 82 14.21 20.86 4.69
C ASP A 82 14.11 22.37 4.86
N LYS A 83 14.53 22.88 5.98
CA LYS A 83 14.68 24.32 6.20
C LYS A 83 16.10 24.66 6.62
N THR A 84 16.78 25.44 5.81
CA THR A 84 18.06 26.04 6.18
C THR A 84 17.78 27.32 6.94
N ILE A 85 18.25 27.42 8.18
CA ILE A 85 18.17 28.65 8.96
C ILE A 85 19.45 29.44 8.69
N ASN A 86 19.31 30.55 7.98
CA ASN A 86 20.39 31.49 7.79
C ASN A 86 20.62 32.25 9.10
N GLY A 87 21.61 31.88 9.85
CA GLY A 87 21.94 32.52 11.12
C GLY A 87 23.43 32.60 11.34
N GLY A 88 23.95 33.82 11.42
CA GLY A 88 25.28 34.11 11.90
C GLY A 88 26.46 33.58 11.09
N GLN A 89 27.63 34.00 11.50
CA GLN A 89 28.89 33.81 10.78
C GLN A 89 29.43 32.36 10.77
N TYR A 90 28.83 31.40 11.49
CA TYR A 90 29.49 30.13 11.77
C TYR A 90 28.71 28.83 11.55
N ALA A 91 27.42 28.84 11.32
CA ALA A 91 26.68 27.63 10.98
C ALA A 91 25.31 27.92 10.35
N ASN A 92 25.03 27.27 9.25
CA ASN A 92 23.69 27.17 8.70
C ASN A 92 23.12 25.80 9.08
N PRO A 93 22.48 25.63 10.24
CA PRO A 93 21.90 24.33 10.59
C PRO A 93 20.77 24.00 9.62
N LEU A 94 20.87 22.83 9.00
CA LEU A 94 19.81 22.24 8.22
C LEU A 94 18.86 21.54 9.17
N ILE A 95 17.63 22.03 9.29
CA ILE A 95 16.58 21.37 10.06
C ILE A 95 15.74 20.52 9.12
N LYS A 96 15.72 19.21 9.38
CA LYS A 96 14.86 18.27 8.69
C LYS A 96 13.58 18.06 9.49
N PHE A 97 12.45 18.28 8.84
CA PHE A 97 11.14 17.98 9.40
C PHE A 97 10.77 16.52 9.15
N GLY A 98 9.72 16.04 9.82
CA GLY A 98 9.21 14.69 9.62
C GLY A 98 8.87 14.45 8.15
N LYS A 99 9.10 13.22 7.69
CA LYS A 99 8.72 12.81 6.33
C LYS A 99 7.21 12.63 6.25
N SER A 100 6.65 12.93 5.09
CA SER A 100 5.31 12.54 4.67
C SER A 100 5.40 11.62 3.47
N ALA A 101 4.43 10.76 3.29
CA ALA A 101 4.36 9.89 2.13
C ALA A 101 3.00 9.98 1.48
N ARG A 102 2.98 9.97 0.17
CA ARG A 102 1.79 10.03 -0.66
C ARG A 102 1.77 8.83 -1.59
N LEU A 103 0.60 8.23 -1.75
CA LEU A 103 0.36 7.12 -2.67
C LEU A 103 -0.58 7.61 -3.78
N GLU A 104 -0.17 7.37 -5.01
CA GLU A 104 -0.95 7.62 -6.22
C GLU A 104 -1.29 6.28 -6.85
N ILE A 105 -2.59 6.00 -7.00
CA ILE A 105 -3.11 4.76 -7.58
C ILE A 105 -3.88 5.09 -8.84
N GLN A 106 -3.60 4.36 -9.90
CA GLN A 106 -4.37 4.41 -11.13
C GLN A 106 -4.87 3.01 -11.48
N ASP A 107 -6.17 2.84 -11.55
CA ASP A 107 -6.83 1.60 -11.97
C ASP A 107 -7.58 1.81 -13.29
N ALA A 108 -7.52 0.82 -14.19
CA ALA A 108 -8.15 0.89 -15.49
C ALA A 108 -9.67 0.65 -15.45
N LEU A 109 -10.14 -0.04 -14.42
CA LEU A 109 -11.55 -0.41 -14.28
C LEU A 109 -11.99 -0.15 -12.84
N GLY A 110 -12.52 1.06 -12.59
CA GLY A 110 -13.13 1.34 -11.30
C GLY A 110 -14.35 0.44 -11.07
N ASN A 111 -14.34 -0.31 -9.96
CA ASN A 111 -15.52 -1.03 -9.53
C ASN A 111 -16.28 -0.24 -8.45
N SER A 112 -17.58 -0.53 -8.27
CA SER A 112 -18.42 0.21 -7.32
C SER A 112 -17.95 0.06 -5.87
N ALA A 113 -17.38 -1.08 -5.50
CA ALA A 113 -16.84 -1.32 -4.16
C ALA A 113 -15.57 -0.49 -3.91
N ALA A 114 -14.70 -0.33 -4.92
CA ALA A 114 -13.54 0.55 -4.82
C ALA A 114 -13.95 2.00 -4.66
N LEU A 115 -14.96 2.46 -5.42
CA LEU A 115 -15.48 3.82 -5.30
C LEU A 115 -16.09 4.07 -3.92
N GLU A 116 -16.85 3.11 -3.37
CA GLU A 116 -17.40 3.20 -2.02
C GLU A 116 -16.29 3.26 -0.97
N ALA A 117 -15.34 2.33 -1.03
CA ALA A 117 -14.30 2.19 -0.02
C ALA A 117 -13.31 3.36 0.01
N LEU A 118 -12.99 3.90 -1.16
CA LEU A 118 -11.86 4.81 -1.34
C LEU A 118 -12.28 6.26 -1.60
N CYS A 119 -13.51 6.47 -2.10
CA CYS A 119 -14.00 7.82 -2.44
C CYS A 119 -15.14 8.29 -1.53
N GLY A 120 -15.49 7.53 -0.49
CA GLY A 120 -16.60 7.89 0.40
C GLY A 120 -17.96 7.82 -0.26
N GLY A 121 -18.09 7.06 -1.36
CA GLY A 121 -19.39 6.79 -1.97
C GLY A 121 -20.20 5.79 -1.15
N PHE A 122 -21.47 5.69 -1.43
CA PHE A 122 -22.32 4.62 -0.92
C PHE A 122 -23.23 4.06 -2.01
N GLN A 123 -23.46 2.76 -1.93
CA GLN A 123 -24.28 2.03 -2.89
C GLN A 123 -25.74 2.04 -2.45
N GLU A 124 -26.64 2.35 -3.37
CA GLU A 124 -28.07 2.15 -3.17
C GLU A 124 -28.47 0.80 -3.74
N LEU A 125 -29.04 -0.04 -2.90
CA LEU A 125 -29.52 -1.35 -3.28
C LEU A 125 -31.05 -1.36 -3.33
N ASN A 126 -31.61 -1.72 -4.47
CA ASN A 126 -33.03 -2.02 -4.58
C ASN A 126 -33.22 -3.55 -4.50
N THR A 127 -33.66 -4.00 -3.32
CA THR A 127 -33.77 -5.41 -2.95
C THR A 127 -32.38 -6.09 -2.91
N THR A 128 -31.87 -6.56 -4.04
CA THR A 128 -30.57 -7.24 -4.17
C THR A 128 -29.75 -6.71 -5.37
N LYS A 129 -30.27 -5.68 -6.03
CA LYS A 129 -29.62 -5.11 -7.22
C LYS A 129 -29.11 -3.72 -6.91
N LEU A 130 -27.88 -3.46 -7.33
CA LEU A 130 -27.33 -2.12 -7.30
C LEU A 130 -28.20 -1.22 -8.18
N SER A 131 -28.80 -0.18 -7.58
CA SER A 131 -29.67 0.78 -8.25
C SER A 131 -29.03 2.14 -8.43
N GLY A 132 -28.03 2.46 -7.63
CA GLY A 132 -27.32 3.74 -7.70
C GLY A 132 -26.01 3.73 -6.93
N MET A 133 -25.16 4.69 -7.27
CA MET A 133 -23.96 5.03 -6.56
C MET A 133 -23.99 6.51 -6.24
N HIS A 134 -23.86 6.84 -4.98
CA HIS A 134 -23.95 8.21 -4.48
C HIS A 134 -22.63 8.65 -3.87
N PHE A 135 -22.24 9.88 -4.12
CA PHE A 135 -21.04 10.49 -3.56
C PHE A 135 -21.46 11.63 -2.66
N GLY A 136 -21.05 11.58 -1.40
CA GLY A 136 -21.39 12.54 -0.36
C GLY A 136 -20.17 13.28 0.18
N GLU A 137 -20.35 13.87 1.35
CA GLU A 137 -19.31 14.58 2.08
C GLU A 137 -18.49 13.65 2.98
N ASP A 138 -18.87 12.38 3.06
CA ASP A 138 -18.21 11.41 3.92
C ASP A 138 -16.87 10.95 3.32
N PHE A 139 -15.86 11.03 4.14
CA PHE A 139 -14.55 10.46 3.83
C PHE A 139 -14.47 9.06 4.44
N GLY A 140 -14.08 8.09 3.64
CA GLY A 140 -13.75 6.78 4.18
C GLY A 140 -12.64 6.90 5.22
N GLY A 141 -12.70 6.06 6.26
CA GLY A 141 -11.59 5.94 7.21
C GLY A 141 -10.31 5.41 6.53
N PRO A 142 -9.17 5.37 7.25
CA PRO A 142 -7.93 4.85 6.69
C PRO A 142 -8.11 3.39 6.24
N LYS A 143 -7.53 3.06 5.09
CA LYS A 143 -7.57 1.73 4.50
C LYS A 143 -6.19 1.10 4.50
N THR A 144 -6.14 -0.20 4.70
CA THR A 144 -4.92 -1.00 4.51
C THR A 144 -4.95 -1.59 3.11
N ILE A 145 -3.91 -1.31 2.31
CA ILE A 145 -3.81 -1.82 0.95
C ILE A 145 -2.65 -2.80 0.87
N ILE A 146 -2.90 -4.00 0.35
CA ILE A 146 -1.88 -5.03 0.18
C ILE A 146 -1.79 -5.40 -1.28
N GLY A 147 -0.67 -5.05 -1.89
CA GLY A 147 -0.39 -5.32 -3.29
C GLY A 147 0.48 -6.56 -3.48
N ASP A 148 0.14 -7.32 -4.53
CA ASP A 148 1.01 -8.37 -5.05
C ASP A 148 2.04 -7.79 -5.99
N SER A 149 3.30 -8.16 -5.80
CA SER A 149 4.40 -7.65 -6.58
C SER A 149 5.49 -8.69 -6.78
N PHE A 150 6.46 -8.36 -7.62
CA PHE A 150 7.62 -9.20 -7.87
C PHE A 150 8.89 -8.37 -7.86
N PHE A 151 9.91 -8.88 -7.20
CA PHE A 151 11.28 -8.45 -7.44
C PHE A 151 11.81 -9.18 -8.68
N ILE A 152 12.37 -8.42 -9.60
CA ILE A 152 13.01 -8.95 -10.80
C ILE A 152 14.48 -8.61 -10.74
N ASP A 153 15.34 -9.64 -10.66
CA ASP A 153 16.78 -9.46 -10.83
C ASP A 153 17.09 -9.18 -12.30
N GLN A 154 17.44 -7.94 -12.61
CA GLN A 154 17.75 -7.54 -13.99
C GLN A 154 18.89 -8.33 -14.61
N LYS A 155 19.82 -8.87 -13.82
CA LYS A 155 20.97 -9.62 -14.32
C LYS A 155 20.64 -11.07 -14.67
N THR A 156 19.79 -11.71 -13.86
CA THR A 156 19.47 -13.13 -14.01
C THR A 156 18.06 -13.38 -14.54
N GLY A 157 17.20 -12.36 -14.54
CA GLY A 157 15.78 -12.49 -14.86
C GLY A 157 14.97 -13.26 -13.81
N SER A 158 15.58 -13.58 -12.67
CA SER A 158 14.90 -14.28 -11.57
C SER A 158 13.82 -13.40 -10.96
N GLN A 159 12.68 -14.01 -10.62
CA GLN A 159 11.54 -13.31 -10.02
C GLN A 159 11.25 -13.92 -8.65
N VAL A 160 11.06 -13.06 -7.65
CA VAL A 160 10.63 -13.43 -6.32
C VAL A 160 9.33 -12.70 -6.01
N LYS A 161 8.31 -13.43 -5.57
CA LYS A 161 7.04 -12.85 -5.15
C LYS A 161 7.25 -12.05 -3.86
N VAL A 162 6.64 -10.90 -3.81
CA VAL A 162 6.63 -10.05 -2.60
C VAL A 162 5.25 -9.45 -2.42
N LYS A 163 4.93 -9.09 -1.19
CA LYS A 163 3.77 -8.28 -0.85
C LYS A 163 4.22 -6.86 -0.51
N VAL A 164 3.50 -5.88 -1.01
CA VAL A 164 3.66 -4.48 -0.62
C VAL A 164 2.50 -4.10 0.27
N VAL A 165 2.77 -3.69 1.49
CA VAL A 165 1.75 -3.33 2.49
C VAL A 165 1.77 -1.83 2.69
N PHE A 166 0.68 -1.16 2.39
CA PHE A 166 0.41 0.23 2.75
C PHE A 166 -0.52 0.22 3.96
N TYR A 167 -0.02 0.61 5.13
CA TYR A 167 -0.70 0.34 6.40
C TYR A 167 -1.94 1.17 6.64
N GLN A 168 -1.83 2.48 6.41
CA GLN A 168 -2.93 3.42 6.63
C GLN A 168 -2.93 4.42 5.48
N PHE A 169 -3.63 4.08 4.43
CA PHE A 169 -3.90 4.96 3.31
C PHE A 169 -5.15 5.77 3.61
N LEU A 170 -5.02 7.07 3.62
CA LEU A 170 -6.12 8.01 3.75
C LEU A 170 -6.37 8.66 2.40
N PRO A 171 -7.45 8.31 1.70
CA PRO A 171 -7.77 8.87 0.41
C PRO A 171 -7.96 10.38 0.46
N ASP A 172 -7.54 11.08 -0.59
CA ASP A 172 -7.88 12.50 -0.77
C ASP A 172 -9.37 12.65 -1.04
N SER A 173 -9.89 13.84 -0.75
CA SER A 173 -11.27 14.21 -1.06
C SER A 173 -11.55 14.34 -2.56
N LEU A 174 -10.50 14.32 -3.38
CA LEU A 174 -10.62 14.48 -4.83
C LEU A 174 -10.21 13.18 -5.51
N PHE A 175 -11.11 12.62 -6.27
CA PHE A 175 -10.84 11.56 -7.22
C PHE A 175 -11.24 12.02 -8.62
N ASN A 176 -10.54 11.51 -9.63
CA ASN A 176 -10.89 11.74 -11.02
C ASN A 176 -11.45 10.46 -11.63
N LEU A 177 -12.70 10.55 -12.06
CA LEU A 177 -13.35 9.54 -12.87
C LEU A 177 -13.46 10.08 -14.30
N THR A 178 -12.57 9.67 -15.17
CA THR A 178 -12.58 10.08 -16.57
C THR A 178 -13.50 9.15 -17.36
N GLN A 179 -14.58 9.69 -17.88
CA GLN A 179 -15.47 9.00 -18.81
C GLN A 179 -15.25 9.60 -20.20
N ASP A 180 -14.65 8.84 -21.09
CA ASP A 180 -14.44 9.28 -22.46
C ASP A 180 -15.54 8.72 -23.37
N SER A 181 -16.15 9.63 -24.14
CA SER A 181 -17.18 9.27 -25.12
C SER A 181 -16.63 8.60 -26.38
N GLU A 182 -15.31 8.65 -26.59
CA GLU A 182 -14.65 8.09 -27.78
C GLU A 182 -14.13 6.65 -27.59
N GLY A 183 -14.39 6.06 -26.42
CA GLY A 183 -14.22 4.61 -26.22
C GLY A 183 -12.94 4.18 -25.50
N ASP A 184 -12.21 5.10 -24.89
CA ASP A 184 -11.15 4.73 -23.96
C ASP A 184 -11.71 4.20 -22.66
N ALA A 185 -11.02 3.24 -22.06
CA ALA A 185 -11.42 2.67 -20.79
C ALA A 185 -11.47 3.75 -19.71
N THR A 186 -12.56 3.75 -18.94
CA THR A 186 -12.67 4.59 -17.76
C THR A 186 -11.45 4.37 -16.84
N VAL A 187 -10.71 5.41 -16.57
CA VAL A 187 -9.57 5.41 -15.68
C VAL A 187 -9.99 6.02 -14.36
N PHE A 188 -9.68 5.33 -13.29
CA PHE A 188 -9.89 5.76 -11.94
C PHE A 188 -8.55 6.15 -11.32
N ASP A 189 -8.37 7.45 -11.11
CA ASP A 189 -7.17 7.99 -10.47
C ASP A 189 -7.52 8.38 -9.03
N MET A 190 -6.75 7.85 -8.09
CA MET A 190 -6.92 8.12 -6.69
C MET A 190 -5.58 8.42 -6.05
N ASN A 191 -5.57 9.47 -5.26
CA ASN A 191 -4.43 9.91 -4.49
C ASN A 191 -4.78 9.95 -3.02
N GLY A 192 -3.80 9.78 -2.17
CA GLY A 192 -4.00 9.91 -0.74
C GLY A 192 -2.70 9.90 0.03
N ASP A 193 -2.82 10.23 1.29
CA ASP A 193 -1.68 10.26 2.20
C ASP A 193 -1.50 8.91 2.89
N LEU A 194 -0.24 8.53 3.06
CA LEU A 194 0.13 7.39 3.89
C LEU A 194 0.47 7.90 5.30
N LEU A 195 -0.34 7.51 6.26
CA LEU A 195 -0.10 7.87 7.65
C LEU A 195 1.05 7.05 8.23
N THR A 196 1.90 7.70 9.03
CA THR A 196 2.97 7.01 9.74
C THR A 196 2.39 6.00 10.72
N THR A 197 2.75 4.74 10.54
CA THR A 197 2.26 3.62 11.34
C THR A 197 3.43 2.99 12.08
N VAL A 198 3.28 2.77 13.38
CA VAL A 198 4.30 2.09 14.19
C VAL A 198 4.05 0.58 14.13
N ILE A 199 5.04 -0.16 13.66
CA ILE A 199 5.00 -1.63 13.60
C ILE A 199 6.15 -2.24 14.38
N LYS A 200 6.02 -3.53 14.70
CA LYS A 200 7.15 -4.34 15.18
C LYS A 200 8.08 -4.71 14.02
N VAL A 201 9.36 -4.55 14.25
CA VAL A 201 10.40 -5.03 13.36
C VAL A 201 11.32 -5.94 14.17
N GLY A 202 11.62 -7.14 13.66
CA GLY A 202 12.61 -8.01 14.29
C GLY A 202 13.98 -7.32 14.34
N ASP A 203 14.70 -7.47 15.43
CA ASP A 203 16.07 -6.99 15.48
C ASP A 203 17.02 -7.94 14.71
N ALA A 204 18.19 -7.44 14.34
CA ALA A 204 19.18 -8.20 13.59
C ALA A 204 19.75 -9.42 14.39
N THR A 205 19.45 -9.51 15.68
CA THR A 205 19.88 -10.60 16.56
C THR A 205 18.83 -11.69 16.73
N GLY A 206 17.59 -11.44 16.24
CA GLY A 206 16.46 -12.39 16.33
C GLY A 206 15.90 -12.54 17.75
N THR A 207 16.35 -11.77 18.73
CA THR A 207 15.97 -11.90 20.14
C THR A 207 15.11 -10.75 20.65
N GLY A 208 14.99 -9.66 19.88
CA GLY A 208 14.23 -8.49 20.24
C GLY A 208 13.27 -8.06 19.15
N SER A 209 12.36 -7.17 19.49
CA SER A 209 11.53 -6.45 18.55
C SER A 209 11.68 -4.96 18.81
N LEU A 210 11.91 -4.20 17.74
CA LEU A 210 11.97 -2.76 17.77
C LEU A 210 10.66 -2.20 17.18
N GLU A 211 10.23 -1.08 17.71
CA GLU A 211 9.10 -0.33 17.16
C GLU A 211 9.63 0.72 16.18
N HIS A 212 9.15 0.67 14.94
CA HIS A 212 9.51 1.65 13.91
C HIS A 212 8.29 2.26 13.26
N GLY A 213 8.34 3.58 13.07
CA GLY A 213 7.38 4.30 12.25
C GLY A 213 7.67 4.08 10.77
N VAL A 214 6.70 3.54 10.04
CA VAL A 214 6.78 3.21 8.62
C VAL A 214 5.54 3.72 7.88
N PHE A 215 5.66 3.95 6.59
CA PHE A 215 4.52 4.24 5.71
C PHE A 215 4.06 3.00 4.97
N TYR A 216 5.01 2.21 4.48
CA TYR A 216 4.75 0.96 3.78
C TYR A 216 5.90 -0.02 4.01
N SER A 217 5.65 -1.28 3.73
CA SER A 217 6.67 -2.34 3.78
C SER A 217 6.58 -3.25 2.57
N ILE A 218 7.73 -3.82 2.23
CA ILE A 218 7.84 -4.88 1.23
C ILE A 218 8.19 -6.15 1.99
N VAL A 219 7.38 -7.18 1.84
CA VAL A 219 7.44 -8.40 2.65
C VAL A 219 7.53 -9.62 1.76
N ASP A 220 8.32 -10.59 2.16
CA ASP A 220 8.25 -11.93 1.60
C ASP A 220 7.04 -12.67 2.22
N PRO A 221 6.06 -13.08 1.42
CA PRO A 221 4.88 -13.75 1.94
C PRO A 221 5.17 -15.17 2.48
N ASP A 222 6.29 -15.76 2.08
CA ASP A 222 6.65 -17.14 2.40
C ASP A 222 7.63 -17.24 3.60
N GLU A 223 8.30 -16.15 3.97
CA GLU A 223 9.19 -16.13 5.13
C GLU A 223 8.42 -15.80 6.41
N LYS A 224 8.38 -16.78 7.31
CA LYS A 224 8.11 -16.50 8.71
C LYS A 224 9.30 -15.72 9.25
N GLY A 225 9.07 -14.48 9.66
CA GLY A 225 10.06 -13.77 10.46
C GLY A 225 10.53 -14.66 11.59
N ALA A 226 11.86 -14.83 11.67
CA ALA A 226 12.50 -15.63 12.71
C ALA A 226 12.28 -15.01 14.09
#